data_4f79d7479b52a91c41c2ce138fca77c5
#
_entry.id   4f79d7479b52a91c41c2ce138fca77c5
#
_cell.length_a   1.000
_cell.length_b   1.000
_cell.length_c   1.000
_cell.angle_alpha   90.00
_cell.angle_beta   90.00
_cell.angle_gamma   90.00
#
_symmetry.space_group_name_H-M   'P 1'
#
loop_
_entity.id
_entity.type
_entity.pdbx_description
1 polymer ?
#
loop_
_entity_poly.entity_id
_entity_poly.type
_entity_poly.pdbx_seq_one_letter_code
_entity_poly.pdbx_strand_id
1 'polypeptide(L)'
;MKKLTAGLIAVALLAGANMVYSAELSAEDASEAAGNYMKYCALCHGADRQGHVNDHAPSLRSESLMKTGFPHHIYLTVSYGRLGTPMAGFIDEVGGPMSRDEIIQMLYWIRQESGVTEQVDLYPDPVTGDIELGASLYARECAECHGKEGEGVTGTALGNPAMLSLTEDQFLRYAIENGRDGTPMKAFGEALSGKQIDALTAFLRSRATGWAVEKPVYRAPPAVEDYVINPDADAPQFDLKDGLYVMSADLHQAMQEKRRMVLLDTRMMSYWQMVNIEGSVPMPYYYEFGEFEKLAEDLPRDGTWIVTYCECPRAAAESVNRKLNALGFENTAVLWEGIQGWVGLGYPVARGETTAVEVRALP
;
A
#
# COMPACT_ATOMS: atom_id res chain seq x y z
N MET A 1 -37.75 22.21 9.47
CA MET A 1 -37.26 23.28 8.60
C MET A 1 -35.85 23.61 9.06
N LYS A 2 -34.85 22.96 8.50
CA LYS A 2 -33.43 23.23 8.76
C LYS A 2 -32.93 24.19 7.66
N LYS A 3 -32.39 25.32 8.08
CA LYS A 3 -31.84 26.35 7.19
C LYS A 3 -30.50 25.89 6.67
N LEU A 4 -30.40 25.68 5.36
CA LEU A 4 -29.12 25.60 4.65
C LEU A 4 -28.50 27.00 4.65
N THR A 5 -27.33 27.17 5.21
CA THR A 5 -26.45 28.32 5.00
C THR A 5 -25.51 27.96 3.86
N ALA A 6 -25.81 28.50 2.68
CA ALA A 6 -24.90 28.44 1.53
C ALA A 6 -23.76 29.43 1.75
N GLY A 7 -22.56 28.93 1.95
CA GLY A 7 -21.33 29.73 1.90
C GLY A 7 -21.03 30.08 0.46
N LEU A 8 -20.98 31.38 0.15
CA LEU A 8 -20.58 31.91 -1.13
C LEU A 8 -19.07 31.72 -1.32
N ILE A 9 -18.70 30.85 -2.25
CA ILE A 9 -17.36 30.82 -2.82
C ILE A 9 -17.29 31.94 -3.86
N ALA A 10 -16.55 33.01 -3.54
CA ALA A 10 -16.25 34.05 -4.49
C ALA A 10 -15.17 33.59 -5.46
N VAL A 11 -15.57 33.33 -6.72
CA VAL A 11 -14.62 33.10 -7.82
C VAL A 11 -14.07 34.44 -8.26
N ALA A 12 -12.81 34.70 -7.92
CA ALA A 12 -12.06 35.80 -8.52
C ALA A 12 -11.35 35.30 -9.79
N LEU A 13 -11.92 35.60 -10.93
CA LEU A 13 -11.24 35.55 -12.24
C LEU A 13 -10.41 36.81 -12.36
N LEU A 14 -9.06 36.69 -12.44
CA LEU A 14 -8.19 37.45 -13.36
C LEU A 14 -6.70 37.21 -13.06
N ALA A 15 -5.96 36.95 -14.14
CA ALA A 15 -4.50 37.09 -14.33
C ALA A 15 -3.60 35.99 -13.69
N GLY A 16 -3.00 35.18 -14.56
CA GLY A 16 -1.67 34.54 -14.44
C GLY A 16 -1.14 34.35 -13.02
N ALA A 17 -1.78 33.55 -12.20
CA ALA A 17 -1.32 33.26 -10.87
C ALA A 17 -1.13 31.75 -10.76
N ASN A 18 0.10 31.37 -10.44
CA ASN A 18 0.36 30.06 -9.84
C ASN A 18 -0.77 29.76 -8.86
N MET A 19 -1.58 28.74 -9.13
CA MET A 19 -2.57 28.28 -8.16
C MET A 19 -1.77 27.80 -6.95
N VAL A 20 -1.73 28.61 -5.91
CA VAL A 20 -1.19 28.22 -4.61
C VAL A 20 -2.14 27.16 -4.08
N TYR A 21 -1.72 25.90 -4.14
CA TYR A 21 -2.40 24.77 -3.51
C TYR A 21 -2.25 24.85 -1.98
N SER A 22 -2.72 25.94 -1.37
CA SER A 22 -2.79 26.12 0.07
C SER A 22 -4.23 26.34 0.52
N ALA A 23 -5.10 25.36 0.27
CA ALA A 23 -6.34 25.32 1.04
C ALA A 23 -5.95 24.91 2.47
N GLU A 24 -5.96 25.85 3.42
CA GLU A 24 -5.87 25.51 4.82
C GLU A 24 -7.11 24.68 5.17
N LEU A 25 -6.88 23.46 5.67
CA LEU A 25 -7.94 22.62 6.19
C LEU A 25 -8.56 23.29 7.43
N SER A 26 -9.86 23.14 7.60
CA SER A 26 -10.49 23.47 8.89
C SER A 26 -9.89 22.58 9.99
N ALA A 27 -10.00 23.00 11.24
CA ALA A 27 -9.50 22.20 12.37
C ALA A 27 -10.23 20.84 12.46
N GLU A 28 -11.48 20.77 12.05
CA GLU A 28 -12.28 19.54 11.99
C GLU A 28 -11.75 18.61 10.90
N ASP A 29 -11.60 19.11 9.66
CA ASP A 29 -11.06 18.34 8.53
C ASP A 29 -9.63 17.86 8.79
N ALA A 30 -8.79 18.70 9.40
CA ALA A 30 -7.42 18.32 9.78
C ALA A 30 -7.40 17.20 10.84
N SER A 31 -8.31 17.24 11.80
CA SER A 31 -8.44 16.19 12.83
C SER A 31 -8.91 14.88 12.23
N GLU A 32 -9.88 14.91 11.31
CA GLU A 32 -10.38 13.74 10.60
C GLU A 32 -9.29 13.14 9.70
N ALA A 33 -8.60 13.97 8.93
CA ALA A 33 -7.48 13.56 8.08
C ALA A 33 -6.34 12.91 8.88
N ALA A 34 -5.98 13.49 10.05
CA ALA A 34 -5.01 12.90 10.97
C ALA A 34 -5.49 11.53 11.49
N GLY A 35 -6.76 11.41 11.85
CA GLY A 35 -7.37 10.14 12.26
C GLY A 35 -7.29 9.08 11.18
N ASN A 36 -7.66 9.42 9.94
CA ASN A 36 -7.56 8.54 8.78
C ASN A 36 -6.10 8.11 8.51
N TYR A 37 -5.14 9.04 8.62
CA TYR A 37 -3.73 8.71 8.50
C TYR A 37 -3.28 7.70 9.57
N MET A 38 -3.61 7.95 10.82
CA MET A 38 -3.25 7.05 11.93
C MET A 38 -3.86 5.66 11.77
N LYS A 39 -5.10 5.58 11.30
CA LYS A 39 -5.84 4.33 11.11
C LYS A 39 -5.29 3.50 9.95
N TYR A 40 -5.02 4.12 8.80
CA TYR A 40 -4.76 3.42 7.55
C TYR A 40 -3.29 3.42 7.11
N CYS A 41 -2.51 4.42 7.49
CA CYS A 41 -1.18 4.66 6.91
C CYS A 41 -0.03 4.48 7.92
N ALA A 42 -0.25 4.85 9.19
CA ALA A 42 0.79 4.92 10.21
C ALA A 42 1.47 3.58 10.51
N LEU A 43 0.78 2.44 10.30
CA LEU A 43 1.35 1.12 10.50
C LEU A 43 2.64 0.92 9.68
N CYS A 44 2.67 1.42 8.46
CA CYS A 44 3.81 1.27 7.56
C CYS A 44 4.65 2.55 7.45
N HIS A 45 3.99 3.71 7.29
CA HIS A 45 4.66 5.00 7.10
C HIS A 45 5.09 5.69 8.40
N GLY A 46 4.69 5.14 9.56
CA GLY A 46 4.99 5.68 10.89
C GLY A 46 4.02 6.78 11.32
N ALA A 47 3.80 6.90 12.64
CA ALA A 47 2.90 7.90 13.23
C ALA A 47 3.32 9.34 12.86
N ASP A 48 4.62 9.57 12.75
CA ASP A 48 5.18 10.85 12.35
C ASP A 48 5.52 10.92 10.85
N ARG A 49 5.02 10.03 10.03
CA ARG A 49 5.27 10.00 8.57
C ARG A 49 6.73 9.80 8.17
N GLN A 50 7.57 9.31 9.09
CA GLN A 50 9.02 9.14 8.90
C GLN A 50 9.38 8.05 7.88
N GLY A 51 8.45 7.14 7.58
CA GLY A 51 8.70 5.99 6.71
C GLY A 51 9.56 4.91 7.36
N HIS A 52 9.77 3.83 6.62
CA HIS A 52 10.64 2.71 6.99
C HIS A 52 10.32 2.05 8.35
N VAL A 53 9.09 2.19 8.82
CA VAL A 53 8.62 1.50 10.03
C VAL A 53 8.32 0.04 9.71
N ASN A 54 7.51 -0.18 8.68
CA ASN A 54 7.22 -1.52 8.17
C ASN A 54 7.22 -1.51 6.63
N ASP A 55 7.45 -2.68 6.06
CA ASP A 55 7.25 -2.98 4.64
C ASP A 55 7.99 -2.03 3.68
N HIS A 56 9.13 -1.45 4.14
CA HIS A 56 9.93 -0.47 3.39
C HIS A 56 9.12 0.72 2.85
N ALA A 57 8.03 1.07 3.54
CA ALA A 57 7.18 2.18 3.16
C ALA A 57 7.97 3.49 3.14
N PRO A 58 7.85 4.32 2.09
CA PRO A 58 8.63 5.55 1.98
C PRO A 58 8.26 6.57 3.05
N SER A 59 9.22 7.47 3.36
CA SER A 59 8.94 8.66 4.16
C SER A 59 7.97 9.59 3.42
N LEU A 60 6.94 10.05 4.12
CA LEU A 60 6.00 11.05 3.64
C LEU A 60 6.34 12.47 4.17
N ARG A 61 7.54 12.64 4.73
CA ARG A 61 8.10 13.93 5.15
C ARG A 61 9.07 14.51 4.15
N SER A 62 9.51 13.72 3.16
CA SER A 62 10.50 14.16 2.19
C SER A 62 10.02 15.41 1.46
N GLU A 63 10.75 16.50 1.61
CA GLU A 63 10.47 17.78 0.97
C GLU A 63 10.48 17.62 -0.55
N SER A 64 11.48 16.90 -1.08
CA SER A 64 11.56 16.64 -2.52
C SER A 64 10.38 15.84 -3.05
N LEU A 65 9.82 14.89 -2.25
CA LEU A 65 8.60 14.17 -2.62
C LEU A 65 7.38 15.11 -2.62
N MET A 66 7.22 15.91 -1.57
CA MET A 66 6.08 16.82 -1.44
C MET A 66 6.10 17.95 -2.48
N LYS A 67 7.29 18.41 -2.91
CA LYS A 67 7.45 19.40 -3.97
C LYS A 67 7.12 18.88 -5.36
N THR A 68 7.28 17.58 -5.61
CA THR A 68 7.21 17.00 -6.96
C THR A 68 6.07 16.02 -7.16
N GLY A 69 5.69 15.28 -6.12
CA GLY A 69 4.66 14.23 -6.21
C GLY A 69 3.26 14.69 -5.83
N PHE A 70 3.15 15.85 -5.18
CA PHE A 70 1.87 16.39 -4.74
C PHE A 70 1.23 17.27 -5.86
N PRO A 71 -0.09 17.21 -6.02
CA PRO A 71 -1.01 16.24 -5.42
C PRO A 71 -1.15 14.97 -6.23
N HIS A 72 -0.92 15.03 -7.54
CA HIS A 72 -1.37 14.04 -8.52
C HIS A 72 -0.77 12.64 -8.30
N HIS A 73 0.57 12.53 -8.27
CA HIS A 73 1.24 11.24 -8.12
C HIS A 73 0.89 10.57 -6.78
N ILE A 74 0.84 11.35 -5.68
CA ILE A 74 0.51 10.81 -4.37
C ILE A 74 -0.96 10.41 -4.31
N TYR A 75 -1.87 11.24 -4.87
CA TYR A 75 -3.29 10.91 -4.94
C TYR A 75 -3.55 9.59 -5.67
N LEU A 76 -2.99 9.41 -6.86
CA LEU A 76 -3.17 8.17 -7.63
C LEU A 76 -2.58 6.97 -6.91
N THR A 77 -1.42 7.14 -6.27
CA THR A 77 -0.78 6.06 -5.48
C THR A 77 -1.64 5.65 -4.28
N VAL A 78 -2.21 6.59 -3.55
CA VAL A 78 -3.08 6.29 -2.40
C VAL A 78 -4.41 5.72 -2.87
N SER A 79 -5.01 6.31 -3.90
CA SER A 79 -6.31 5.87 -4.40
C SER A 79 -6.29 4.44 -4.95
N TYR A 80 -5.33 4.14 -5.81
CA TYR A 80 -5.32 2.88 -6.56
C TYR A 80 -4.24 1.89 -6.13
N GLY A 81 -3.35 2.31 -5.23
CA GLY A 81 -2.29 1.47 -4.67
C GLY A 81 -1.18 1.15 -5.67
N ARG A 82 -0.38 0.15 -5.31
CA ARG A 82 0.70 -0.40 -6.14
C ARG A 82 0.57 -1.91 -6.16
N LEU A 83 -0.11 -2.44 -7.15
CA LEU A 83 -0.36 -3.87 -7.29
C LEU A 83 0.95 -4.68 -7.14
N GLY A 84 0.91 -5.77 -6.37
CA GLY A 84 2.09 -6.57 -6.06
C GLY A 84 2.97 -6.02 -4.93
N THR A 85 2.50 -5.00 -4.22
CA THR A 85 3.13 -4.47 -2.99
C THR A 85 2.11 -4.39 -1.86
N PRO A 86 2.54 -4.21 -0.59
CA PRO A 86 1.62 -3.96 0.53
C PRO A 86 0.78 -2.68 0.39
N MET A 87 1.14 -1.76 -0.50
CA MET A 87 0.40 -0.52 -0.75
C MET A 87 -0.84 -0.78 -1.59
N ALA A 88 -1.94 -1.11 -0.93
CA ALA A 88 -3.26 -1.32 -1.54
C ALA A 88 -3.92 -0.01 -2.00
N GLY A 89 -4.98 -0.09 -2.79
CA GLY A 89 -5.84 1.04 -3.11
C GLY A 89 -6.81 1.35 -1.96
N PHE A 90 -6.91 2.63 -1.58
CA PHE A 90 -7.72 3.08 -0.45
C PHE A 90 -9.04 3.73 -0.87
N ILE A 91 -9.22 4.06 -2.16
CA ILE A 91 -10.47 4.66 -2.63
C ILE A 91 -11.60 3.63 -2.70
N ASP A 92 -12.82 4.05 -2.35
CA ASP A 92 -14.03 3.21 -2.36
C ASP A 92 -14.35 2.65 -3.76
N GLU A 93 -13.97 3.36 -4.81
CA GLU A 93 -14.16 2.92 -6.22
C GLU A 93 -13.49 1.56 -6.50
N VAL A 94 -12.42 1.22 -5.81
CA VAL A 94 -11.72 -0.08 -5.92
C VAL A 94 -11.89 -0.97 -4.69
N GLY A 95 -12.89 -0.67 -3.85
CA GLY A 95 -13.19 -1.43 -2.63
C GLY A 95 -12.35 -1.04 -1.43
N GLY A 96 -11.68 0.12 -1.45
CA GLY A 96 -10.99 0.72 -0.32
C GLY A 96 -11.96 1.34 0.69
N PRO A 97 -11.48 1.74 1.87
CA PRO A 97 -12.33 2.26 2.95
C PRO A 97 -12.56 3.77 2.92
N MET A 98 -11.98 4.50 1.98
CA MET A 98 -11.99 5.96 1.95
C MET A 98 -12.71 6.49 0.72
N SER A 99 -13.48 7.55 0.89
CA SER A 99 -14.00 8.34 -0.22
C SER A 99 -12.88 9.18 -0.86
N ARG A 100 -13.16 9.68 -2.05
CA ARG A 100 -12.25 10.63 -2.74
C ARG A 100 -11.92 11.84 -1.88
N ASP A 101 -12.92 12.43 -1.25
CA ASP A 101 -12.77 13.67 -0.48
C ASP A 101 -11.90 13.43 0.78
N GLU A 102 -12.09 12.31 1.49
CA GLU A 102 -11.25 11.93 2.62
C GLU A 102 -9.79 11.71 2.20
N ILE A 103 -9.53 11.09 1.05
CA ILE A 103 -8.16 10.97 0.52
C ILE A 103 -7.57 12.35 0.24
N ILE A 104 -8.29 13.22 -0.45
CA ILE A 104 -7.82 14.58 -0.76
C ILE A 104 -7.51 15.35 0.52
N GLN A 105 -8.40 15.35 1.51
CA GLN A 105 -8.19 16.00 2.81
C GLN A 105 -6.93 15.46 3.50
N MET A 106 -6.77 14.12 3.54
CA MET A 106 -5.59 13.49 4.13
C MET A 106 -4.29 13.89 3.43
N LEU A 107 -4.28 13.99 2.10
CA LEU A 107 -3.10 14.43 1.35
C LEU A 107 -2.74 15.89 1.65
N TYR A 108 -3.73 16.79 1.73
CA TYR A 108 -3.50 18.18 2.13
C TYR A 108 -2.96 18.27 3.55
N TRP A 109 -3.49 17.46 4.48
CA TRP A 109 -2.96 17.37 5.83
C TRP A 109 -1.51 16.90 5.85
N ILE A 110 -1.16 15.81 5.14
CA ILE A 110 0.23 15.33 5.03
C ILE A 110 1.16 16.43 4.54
N ARG A 111 0.73 17.20 3.52
CA ARG A 111 1.52 18.30 2.98
C ARG A 111 1.68 19.44 3.98
N GLN A 112 0.62 19.87 4.65
CA GLN A 112 0.68 20.89 5.71
C GLN A 112 1.65 20.49 6.82
N GLU A 113 1.52 19.27 7.29
CA GLU A 113 2.41 18.70 8.32
C GLU A 113 3.88 18.56 7.87
N SER A 114 4.15 18.51 6.58
CA SER A 114 5.52 18.52 6.04
C SER A 114 6.14 19.92 6.04
N GLY A 115 5.34 20.98 6.18
CA GLY A 115 5.76 22.37 6.09
C GLY A 115 6.15 22.83 4.69
N VAL A 116 5.93 22.00 3.66
CA VAL A 116 6.31 22.30 2.28
C VAL A 116 5.25 23.13 1.59
N THR A 117 5.60 24.35 1.23
CA THR A 117 4.73 25.30 0.51
C THR A 117 5.07 25.43 -0.97
N GLU A 118 6.31 25.10 -1.34
CA GLU A 118 6.78 25.19 -2.72
C GLU A 118 6.31 23.98 -3.54
N GLN A 119 6.06 24.24 -4.83
CA GLN A 119 5.80 23.24 -5.85
C GLN A 119 6.84 23.35 -6.94
N VAL A 120 7.39 22.23 -7.37
CA VAL A 120 8.25 22.18 -8.56
C VAL A 120 7.37 21.79 -9.74
N ASP A 121 7.27 22.67 -10.71
CA ASP A 121 6.58 22.39 -11.96
C ASP A 121 7.43 21.41 -12.78
N LEU A 122 6.95 20.19 -12.85
CA LEU A 122 7.55 19.16 -13.71
C LEU A 122 6.90 19.22 -15.08
N TYR A 123 7.72 19.40 -16.09
CA TYR A 123 7.24 19.35 -17.47
C TYR A 123 6.88 17.91 -17.85
N PRO A 124 5.79 17.67 -18.58
CA PRO A 124 5.36 16.33 -18.95
C PRO A 124 6.21 15.70 -20.08
N ASP A 125 7.27 16.38 -20.54
CA ASP A 125 8.08 15.91 -21.63
C ASP A 125 8.80 14.60 -21.29
N PRO A 126 8.72 13.60 -22.16
CA PRO A 126 9.45 12.34 -21.99
C PRO A 126 10.96 12.56 -21.92
N VAL A 127 11.64 11.81 -21.07
CA VAL A 127 13.09 11.77 -21.00
C VAL A 127 13.61 10.70 -21.95
N THR A 128 14.48 11.11 -22.88
CA THR A 128 15.16 10.20 -23.80
C THR A 128 16.57 9.93 -23.31
N GLY A 129 17.01 8.66 -23.33
CA GLY A 129 18.35 8.29 -22.86
C GLY A 129 18.76 6.91 -23.36
N ASP A 130 20.03 6.59 -23.17
CA ASP A 130 20.60 5.28 -23.49
C ASP A 130 20.18 4.25 -22.44
N ILE A 131 19.25 3.37 -22.81
CA ILE A 131 18.67 2.35 -21.92
C ILE A 131 19.73 1.35 -21.44
N GLU A 132 20.72 0.98 -22.27
CA GLU A 132 21.77 0.03 -21.90
C GLU A 132 22.72 0.66 -20.86
N LEU A 133 23.10 1.92 -21.07
CA LEU A 133 23.86 2.69 -20.08
C LEU A 133 23.04 2.82 -18.78
N GLY A 134 21.75 3.11 -18.88
CA GLY A 134 20.85 3.19 -17.73
C GLY A 134 20.77 1.89 -16.94
N ALA A 135 20.67 0.75 -17.62
CA ALA A 135 20.68 -0.57 -17.00
C ALA A 135 21.98 -0.84 -16.23
N SER A 136 23.14 -0.50 -16.86
CA SER A 136 24.44 -0.67 -16.22
C SER A 136 24.62 0.22 -14.98
N LEU A 137 24.15 1.47 -15.06
CA LEU A 137 24.16 2.41 -13.93
C LEU A 137 23.23 1.95 -12.82
N TYR A 138 22.02 1.49 -13.18
CA TYR A 138 21.06 0.97 -12.21
C TYR A 138 21.62 -0.21 -11.41
N ALA A 139 22.22 -1.18 -12.11
CA ALA A 139 22.81 -2.35 -11.46
C ALA A 139 23.91 -1.98 -10.46
N ARG A 140 24.66 -0.90 -10.72
CA ARG A 140 25.78 -0.47 -9.88
C ARG A 140 25.37 0.45 -8.73
N GLU A 141 24.44 1.38 -8.97
CA GLU A 141 24.14 2.49 -8.06
C GLU A 141 22.80 2.32 -7.33
N CYS A 142 21.86 1.55 -7.88
CA CYS A 142 20.47 1.53 -7.42
C CYS A 142 20.03 0.15 -6.90
N ALA A 143 20.52 -0.94 -7.53
CA ALA A 143 20.01 -2.29 -7.30
C ALA A 143 20.22 -2.81 -5.88
N GLU A 144 21.20 -2.32 -5.13
CA GLU A 144 21.43 -2.70 -3.73
C GLU A 144 20.21 -2.40 -2.86
N CYS A 145 19.59 -1.23 -3.07
CA CYS A 145 18.43 -0.79 -2.29
C CYS A 145 17.09 -1.09 -2.98
N HIS A 146 17.04 -0.95 -4.32
CA HIS A 146 15.79 -1.07 -5.06
C HIS A 146 15.55 -2.45 -5.67
N GLY A 147 16.52 -3.37 -5.52
CA GLY A 147 16.44 -4.72 -6.09
C GLY A 147 16.96 -4.79 -7.54
N LYS A 148 17.42 -5.97 -7.97
CA LYS A 148 17.98 -6.17 -9.30
C LYS A 148 16.96 -5.96 -10.42
N GLU A 149 15.72 -6.37 -10.16
CA GLU A 149 14.58 -6.20 -11.06
C GLU A 149 13.71 -4.99 -10.67
N GLY A 150 14.13 -4.22 -9.68
CA GLY A 150 13.35 -3.11 -9.13
C GLY A 150 12.23 -3.56 -8.19
N GLU A 151 12.35 -4.73 -7.63
CA GLU A 151 11.36 -5.34 -6.73
C GLU A 151 11.25 -4.64 -5.37
N GLY A 152 12.27 -3.85 -4.99
CA GLY A 152 12.40 -3.24 -3.67
C GLY A 152 13.04 -4.18 -2.67
N VAL A 153 14.07 -3.69 -1.95
CA VAL A 153 14.75 -4.43 -0.88
C VAL A 153 14.73 -3.60 0.40
N THR A 154 15.52 -2.54 0.47
CA THR A 154 15.46 -1.53 1.52
C THR A 154 14.86 -0.21 1.02
N GLY A 155 14.87 -0.01 -0.29
CA GLY A 155 14.23 1.09 -0.99
C GLY A 155 12.92 0.68 -1.65
N THR A 156 12.19 1.66 -2.15
CA THR A 156 10.89 1.48 -2.83
C THR A 156 11.03 0.62 -4.10
N ALA A 157 10.04 -0.22 -4.40
CA ALA A 157 9.97 -0.99 -5.64
C ALA A 157 9.86 -0.06 -6.86
N LEU A 158 10.94 0.09 -7.64
CA LEU A 158 11.01 0.94 -8.85
C LEU A 158 10.62 0.20 -10.12
N GLY A 159 10.63 -1.14 -10.11
CA GLY A 159 10.21 -1.97 -11.24
C GLY A 159 8.71 -2.24 -11.27
N ASN A 160 7.94 -1.66 -10.36
CA ASN A 160 6.49 -1.85 -10.30
C ASN A 160 5.80 -1.16 -11.49
N PRO A 161 5.11 -1.92 -12.38
CA PRO A 161 4.48 -1.34 -13.58
C PRO A 161 3.39 -0.31 -13.26
N ALA A 162 2.62 -0.52 -12.20
CA ALA A 162 1.58 0.42 -11.78
C ALA A 162 2.21 1.75 -11.34
N MET A 163 3.27 1.70 -10.53
CA MET A 163 3.99 2.91 -10.12
C MET A 163 4.56 3.66 -11.33
N LEU A 164 5.23 2.95 -12.24
CA LEU A 164 5.85 3.56 -13.42
C LEU A 164 4.81 4.16 -14.35
N SER A 165 3.63 3.55 -14.49
CA SER A 165 2.55 4.07 -15.34
C SER A 165 1.91 5.36 -14.81
N LEU A 166 1.95 5.56 -13.48
CA LEU A 166 1.44 6.75 -12.81
C LEU A 166 2.48 7.86 -12.65
N THR A 167 3.74 7.59 -12.99
CA THR A 167 4.86 8.47 -12.67
C THR A 167 5.39 9.11 -13.94
N GLU A 168 5.48 10.43 -13.97
CA GLU A 168 6.09 11.17 -15.06
C GLU A 168 7.61 10.99 -15.08
N ASP A 169 8.23 11.05 -16.27
CA ASP A 169 9.68 10.91 -16.40
C ASP A 169 10.44 11.99 -15.62
N GLN A 170 9.93 13.20 -15.61
CA GLN A 170 10.56 14.31 -14.90
C GLN A 170 10.51 14.11 -13.37
N PHE A 171 9.49 13.43 -12.85
CA PHE A 171 9.45 13.05 -11.43
C PHE A 171 10.55 12.02 -11.09
N LEU A 172 10.74 11.01 -11.93
CA LEU A 172 11.82 10.04 -11.78
C LEU A 172 13.19 10.70 -11.86
N ARG A 173 13.37 11.53 -12.89
CA ARG A 173 14.59 12.29 -13.13
C ARG A 173 14.95 13.18 -11.94
N TYR A 174 13.97 13.95 -11.46
CA TYR A 174 14.16 14.83 -10.30
C TYR A 174 14.52 14.03 -9.05
N ALA A 175 13.87 12.90 -8.82
CA ALA A 175 14.15 12.03 -7.69
C ALA A 175 15.57 11.46 -7.71
N ILE A 176 16.09 11.10 -8.87
CA ILE A 176 17.46 10.63 -9.04
C ILE A 176 18.45 11.79 -8.81
N GLU A 177 18.19 12.92 -9.42
CA GLU A 177 19.07 14.09 -9.36
C GLU A 177 19.20 14.64 -7.95
N ASN A 178 18.07 14.80 -7.24
CA ASN A 178 17.99 15.52 -5.97
C ASN A 178 17.88 14.59 -4.74
N GLY A 179 17.67 13.29 -4.96
CA GLY A 179 17.45 12.35 -3.87
C GLY A 179 16.09 12.54 -3.16
N ARG A 180 15.97 11.91 -1.99
CA ARG A 180 14.82 12.03 -1.09
C ARG A 180 15.34 12.38 0.30
N ASP A 181 15.24 13.64 0.66
CA ASP A 181 15.68 14.18 1.95
C ASP A 181 15.03 13.42 3.11
N GLY A 182 15.77 13.27 4.21
CA GLY A 182 15.33 12.49 5.36
C GLY A 182 15.28 10.97 5.13
N THR A 183 15.77 10.48 3.98
CA THR A 183 15.84 9.05 3.64
C THR A 183 17.26 8.65 3.23
N PRO A 184 17.59 7.34 3.13
CA PRO A 184 18.85 6.87 2.57
C PRO A 184 19.04 7.16 1.07
N MET A 185 18.02 7.60 0.34
CA MET A 185 18.10 7.93 -1.08
C MET A 185 18.84 9.25 -1.29
N LYS A 186 20.16 9.15 -1.50
CA LYS A 186 21.04 10.30 -1.75
C LYS A 186 20.76 10.96 -3.12
N ALA A 187 21.15 12.22 -3.24
CA ALA A 187 21.18 12.92 -4.52
C ALA A 187 22.33 12.40 -5.41
N PHE A 188 22.07 12.20 -6.68
CA PHE A 188 23.07 11.76 -7.66
C PHE A 188 23.51 12.86 -8.63
N GLY A 189 22.92 14.07 -8.53
CA GLY A 189 23.18 15.18 -9.45
C GLY A 189 24.64 15.66 -9.48
N GLU A 190 25.40 15.49 -8.39
CA GLU A 190 26.83 15.79 -8.35
C GLU A 190 27.71 14.63 -8.83
N ALA A 191 27.23 13.37 -8.70
CA ALA A 191 27.99 12.17 -9.00
C ALA A 191 27.78 11.68 -10.44
N LEU A 192 26.63 12.00 -11.03
CA LEU A 192 26.23 11.58 -12.39
C LEU A 192 25.96 12.80 -13.26
N SER A 193 26.40 12.73 -14.50
CA SER A 193 26.05 13.73 -15.51
C SER A 193 24.56 13.67 -15.84
N GLY A 194 23.99 14.79 -16.35
CA GLY A 194 22.60 14.84 -16.81
C GLY A 194 22.26 13.72 -17.80
N LYS A 195 23.17 13.40 -18.73
CA LYS A 195 22.99 12.28 -19.69
C LYS A 195 22.90 10.90 -18.99
N GLN A 196 23.62 10.70 -17.90
CA GLN A 196 23.56 9.46 -17.13
C GLN A 196 22.27 9.37 -16.32
N ILE A 197 21.78 10.50 -15.79
CA ILE A 197 20.48 10.58 -15.11
C ILE A 197 19.35 10.33 -16.13
N ASP A 198 19.44 10.92 -17.32
CA ASP A 198 18.49 10.68 -18.41
C ASP A 198 18.47 9.20 -18.83
N ALA A 199 19.64 8.57 -18.92
CA ALA A 199 19.78 7.14 -19.21
C ALA A 199 19.11 6.26 -18.13
N LEU A 200 19.31 6.55 -16.84
CA LEU A 200 18.64 5.88 -15.73
C LEU A 200 17.12 6.06 -15.79
N THR A 201 16.65 7.27 -16.07
CA THR A 201 15.22 7.56 -16.21
C THR A 201 14.59 6.78 -17.36
N ALA A 202 15.25 6.78 -18.53
CA ALA A 202 14.81 6.03 -19.70
C ALA A 202 14.80 4.51 -19.45
N PHE A 203 15.79 3.97 -18.73
CA PHE A 203 15.82 2.58 -18.31
C PHE A 203 14.63 2.23 -17.41
N LEU A 204 14.35 3.03 -16.38
CA LEU A 204 13.17 2.81 -15.51
C LEU A 204 11.88 2.87 -16.33
N ARG A 205 11.74 3.88 -17.19
CA ARG A 205 10.56 4.02 -18.07
C ARG A 205 10.37 2.81 -18.98
N SER A 206 11.44 2.23 -19.50
CA SER A 206 11.36 1.05 -20.39
C SER A 206 10.75 -0.19 -19.71
N ARG A 207 10.66 -0.19 -18.39
CA ARG A 207 10.05 -1.27 -17.61
C ARG A 207 8.53 -1.08 -17.42
N ALA A 208 7.96 0.05 -17.81
CA ALA A 208 6.53 0.30 -17.75
C ALA A 208 5.81 -0.51 -18.83
N THR A 209 4.86 -1.36 -18.44
CA THR A 209 4.09 -2.22 -19.35
C THR A 209 2.67 -1.73 -19.59
N GLY A 210 2.38 -0.48 -19.23
CA GLY A 210 1.03 0.07 -19.16
C GLY A 210 0.39 -0.18 -17.80
N TRP A 211 -0.77 0.42 -17.59
CA TRP A 211 -1.47 0.34 -16.32
C TRP A 211 -2.98 0.28 -16.54
N ALA A 212 -3.60 -0.62 -15.81
CA ALA A 212 -5.05 -0.74 -15.74
C ALA A 212 -5.44 -0.85 -14.25
N VAL A 213 -6.47 -0.12 -13.87
CA VAL A 213 -7.12 -0.26 -12.56
C VAL A 213 -8.28 -1.23 -12.72
N GLU A 214 -8.30 -2.23 -11.88
CA GLU A 214 -9.37 -3.21 -11.83
C GLU A 214 -10.13 -3.06 -10.52
N LYS A 215 -11.45 -2.90 -10.65
CA LYS A 215 -12.36 -2.91 -9.51
C LYS A 215 -12.84 -4.34 -9.29
N PRO A 216 -12.75 -4.89 -8.07
CA PRO A 216 -13.34 -6.18 -7.79
C PRO A 216 -14.86 -6.13 -7.89
N VAL A 217 -15.46 -7.17 -8.45
CA VAL A 217 -16.88 -7.43 -8.31
C VAL A 217 -17.11 -7.94 -6.88
N TYR A 218 -17.91 -7.19 -6.11
CA TYR A 218 -18.10 -7.51 -4.70
C TYR A 218 -18.71 -8.90 -4.52
N ARG A 219 -18.09 -9.70 -3.67
CA ARG A 219 -18.62 -10.95 -3.13
C ARG A 219 -18.67 -10.86 -1.60
N ALA A 220 -19.73 -11.42 -1.02
CA ALA A 220 -19.86 -11.44 0.43
C ALA A 220 -18.71 -12.24 1.05
N PRO A 221 -18.18 -11.82 2.23
CA PRO A 221 -17.32 -12.66 3.04
C PRO A 221 -18.02 -13.99 3.39
N PRO A 222 -17.26 -15.03 3.76
CA PRO A 222 -17.84 -16.25 4.30
C PRO A 222 -18.79 -15.97 5.47
N ALA A 223 -19.84 -16.77 5.62
CA ALA A 223 -20.70 -16.71 6.80
C ALA A 223 -19.91 -17.21 8.04
N VAL A 224 -20.33 -16.79 9.24
CA VAL A 224 -19.60 -17.12 10.50
C VAL A 224 -19.43 -18.62 10.67
N GLU A 225 -20.46 -19.40 10.31
CA GLU A 225 -20.42 -20.86 10.34
C GLU A 225 -19.38 -21.51 9.41
N ASP A 226 -18.89 -20.76 8.40
CA ASP A 226 -17.90 -21.18 7.43
C ASP A 226 -16.47 -20.69 7.75
N TYR A 227 -16.26 -19.99 8.88
CA TYR A 227 -14.95 -19.46 9.23
C TYR A 227 -13.94 -20.56 9.52
N VAL A 228 -14.40 -21.68 10.08
CA VAL A 228 -13.54 -22.83 10.39
C VAL A 228 -13.50 -23.77 9.20
N ILE A 229 -12.33 -23.91 8.60
CA ILE A 229 -12.09 -24.88 7.55
C ILE A 229 -12.06 -26.28 8.20
N ASN A 230 -12.81 -27.24 7.64
CA ASN A 230 -12.90 -28.63 8.12
C ASN A 230 -13.22 -28.75 9.64
N PRO A 231 -14.36 -28.24 10.12
CA PRO A 231 -14.66 -28.09 11.54
C PRO A 231 -14.62 -29.40 12.34
N ASP A 232 -14.91 -30.57 11.72
CA ASP A 232 -14.94 -31.88 12.35
C ASP A 232 -13.57 -32.60 12.35
N ALA A 233 -12.54 -31.97 11.75
CA ALA A 233 -11.22 -32.58 11.64
C ALA A 233 -10.31 -32.25 12.83
N ASP A 234 -9.23 -33.01 12.96
CA ASP A 234 -8.16 -32.72 13.92
C ASP A 234 -7.43 -31.43 13.55
N ALA A 235 -6.98 -30.69 14.57
CA ALA A 235 -6.15 -29.51 14.38
C ALA A 235 -4.77 -29.92 13.79
N PRO A 236 -4.14 -29.01 12.98
CA PRO A 236 -2.77 -29.22 12.54
C PRO A 236 -1.79 -29.10 13.72
N GLN A 237 -0.61 -29.68 13.55
CA GLN A 237 0.53 -29.42 14.42
C GLN A 237 1.55 -28.63 13.62
N PHE A 238 1.74 -27.35 13.97
CA PHE A 238 2.71 -26.50 13.30
C PHE A 238 4.01 -26.42 14.11
N ASP A 239 5.14 -26.59 13.43
CA ASP A 239 6.45 -26.24 13.96
C ASP A 239 6.73 -24.77 13.56
N LEU A 240 6.51 -23.88 14.51
CA LEU A 240 6.55 -22.45 14.23
C LEU A 240 8.00 -21.92 14.21
N LYS A 241 8.40 -21.36 13.10
CA LYS A 241 9.63 -20.57 13.02
C LYS A 241 9.51 -19.36 13.97
N ASP A 242 10.52 -19.17 14.81
CA ASP A 242 10.59 -18.11 15.82
C ASP A 242 9.39 -18.07 16.79
N GLY A 243 8.69 -19.19 16.95
CA GLY A 243 7.50 -19.32 17.80
C GLY A 243 6.27 -18.54 17.31
N LEU A 244 6.30 -18.02 16.07
CA LEU A 244 5.25 -17.18 15.51
C LEU A 244 4.84 -17.60 14.09
N TYR A 245 5.79 -18.01 13.25
CA TYR A 245 5.53 -18.12 11.83
C TYR A 245 5.35 -19.55 11.37
N VAL A 246 4.28 -19.79 10.61
CA VAL A 246 4.08 -21.02 9.85
C VAL A 246 4.58 -20.85 8.42
N MET A 247 5.29 -21.84 7.91
CA MET A 247 5.78 -21.82 6.52
C MET A 247 4.64 -22.17 5.56
N SER A 248 4.66 -21.60 4.35
CA SER A 248 3.64 -21.90 3.33
C SER A 248 3.54 -23.38 2.99
N ALA A 249 4.65 -24.12 3.03
CA ALA A 249 4.65 -25.55 2.78
C ALA A 249 3.86 -26.31 3.86
N ASP A 250 4.06 -25.97 5.14
CA ASP A 250 3.38 -26.63 6.27
C ASP A 250 1.89 -26.29 6.29
N LEU A 251 1.54 -25.04 6.02
CA LEU A 251 0.14 -24.61 5.90
C LEU A 251 -0.55 -25.33 4.73
N HIS A 252 0.11 -25.38 3.56
CA HIS A 252 -0.42 -26.07 2.39
C HIS A 252 -0.62 -27.57 2.65
N GLN A 253 0.35 -28.22 3.31
CA GLN A 253 0.21 -29.63 3.72
C GLN A 253 -1.00 -29.81 4.66
N ALA A 254 -1.17 -28.98 5.67
CA ALA A 254 -2.30 -29.03 6.59
C ALA A 254 -3.64 -28.87 5.86
N MET A 255 -3.70 -27.98 4.84
CA MET A 255 -4.90 -27.83 4.00
C MET A 255 -5.18 -29.08 3.14
N GLN A 256 -4.14 -29.70 2.55
CA GLN A 256 -4.28 -30.96 1.80
C GLN A 256 -4.75 -32.13 2.69
N GLU A 257 -4.28 -32.17 3.93
CA GLU A 257 -4.70 -33.15 4.94
C GLU A 257 -6.08 -32.81 5.54
N LYS A 258 -6.72 -31.76 5.08
CA LYS A 258 -8.03 -31.28 5.54
C LYS A 258 -8.07 -31.04 7.06
N ARG A 259 -7.04 -30.40 7.61
CA ARG A 259 -6.96 -30.07 9.04
C ARG A 259 -7.89 -28.90 9.39
N ARG A 260 -8.34 -28.88 10.65
CA ARG A 260 -9.22 -27.84 11.20
C ARG A 260 -8.44 -26.57 11.51
N MET A 261 -8.79 -25.44 10.90
CA MET A 261 -8.16 -24.14 11.15
C MET A 261 -9.03 -22.97 10.66
N VAL A 262 -8.64 -21.76 11.01
CA VAL A 262 -9.15 -20.50 10.45
C VAL A 262 -8.00 -19.81 9.73
N LEU A 263 -8.25 -19.30 8.53
CA LEU A 263 -7.31 -18.45 7.79
C LEU A 263 -7.85 -17.02 7.73
N LEU A 264 -7.07 -16.05 8.19
CA LEU A 264 -7.46 -14.63 8.18
C LEU A 264 -6.61 -13.87 7.17
N ASP A 265 -7.26 -13.31 6.16
CA ASP A 265 -6.65 -12.34 5.25
C ASP A 265 -6.69 -10.95 5.90
N THR A 266 -5.53 -10.45 6.26
CA THR A 266 -5.42 -9.18 6.98
C THR A 266 -5.19 -7.98 6.07
N ARG A 267 -5.22 -8.20 4.76
CA ARG A 267 -5.09 -7.15 3.74
C ARG A 267 -6.38 -6.32 3.62
N MET A 268 -6.31 -5.30 2.79
CA MET A 268 -7.49 -4.54 2.37
C MET A 268 -8.54 -5.45 1.75
N MET A 269 -9.80 -5.16 2.00
CA MET A 269 -10.93 -5.91 1.44
C MET A 269 -10.85 -6.03 -0.09
N SER A 270 -10.41 -4.99 -0.79
CA SER A 270 -10.22 -5.00 -2.24
C SER A 270 -9.27 -6.12 -2.70
N TYR A 271 -8.20 -6.38 -1.97
CA TYR A 271 -7.25 -7.45 -2.30
C TYR A 271 -7.84 -8.84 -2.03
N TRP A 272 -8.57 -9.02 -0.94
CA TRP A 272 -9.27 -10.26 -0.69
C TRP A 272 -10.32 -10.55 -1.78
N GLN A 273 -11.02 -9.51 -2.26
CA GLN A 273 -11.98 -9.63 -3.35
C GLN A 273 -11.33 -10.11 -4.66
N MET A 274 -10.11 -9.67 -4.95
CA MET A 274 -9.39 -10.02 -6.19
C MET A 274 -8.76 -11.41 -6.13
N VAL A 275 -8.00 -11.68 -5.07
CA VAL A 275 -7.29 -12.94 -4.86
C VAL A 275 -7.07 -13.18 -3.38
N ASN A 276 -7.32 -14.40 -2.92
CA ASN A 276 -7.05 -14.81 -1.53
C ASN A 276 -6.71 -16.30 -1.45
N ILE A 277 -6.15 -16.74 -0.32
CA ILE A 277 -6.00 -18.18 -0.03
C ILE A 277 -7.41 -18.75 0.16
N GLU A 278 -7.70 -19.83 -0.52
CA GLU A 278 -9.03 -20.47 -0.50
C GLU A 278 -9.49 -20.77 0.94
N GLY A 279 -10.75 -20.44 1.25
CA GLY A 279 -11.32 -20.59 2.59
C GLY A 279 -10.95 -19.48 3.59
N SER A 280 -10.20 -18.47 3.18
CA SER A 280 -9.85 -17.36 4.09
C SER A 280 -10.99 -16.38 4.33
N VAL A 281 -11.01 -15.85 5.56
CA VAL A 281 -11.93 -14.82 6.04
C VAL A 281 -11.21 -13.47 6.01
N PRO A 282 -11.80 -12.41 5.42
CA PRO A 282 -11.20 -11.08 5.45
C PRO A 282 -11.29 -10.48 6.86
N MET A 283 -10.14 -10.12 7.42
CA MET A 283 -9.99 -9.45 8.72
C MET A 283 -8.96 -8.33 8.60
N PRO A 284 -9.28 -7.22 7.92
CA PRO A 284 -8.34 -6.14 7.65
C PRO A 284 -7.66 -5.57 8.90
N TYR A 285 -6.37 -5.27 8.77
CA TYR A 285 -5.49 -4.85 9.87
C TYR A 285 -5.89 -3.51 10.51
N TYR A 286 -6.58 -2.63 9.77
CA TYR A 286 -6.88 -1.26 10.15
C TYR A 286 -8.04 -1.10 11.15
N TYR A 287 -8.77 -2.14 11.48
CA TYR A 287 -9.78 -2.05 12.53
C TYR A 287 -9.13 -1.67 13.85
N GLU A 288 -9.68 -0.65 14.53
CA GLU A 288 -9.27 -0.30 15.88
C GLU A 288 -9.58 -1.44 16.85
N PHE A 289 -8.92 -1.45 18.02
CA PHE A 289 -9.01 -2.61 18.92
C PHE A 289 -10.47 -2.91 19.33
N GLY A 290 -11.29 -1.92 19.63
CA GLY A 290 -12.70 -2.13 20.01
C GLY A 290 -13.60 -2.61 18.86
N GLU A 291 -13.29 -2.22 17.61
CA GLU A 291 -13.97 -2.76 16.42
C GLU A 291 -13.48 -4.20 16.14
N PHE A 292 -12.19 -4.42 16.24
CA PHE A 292 -11.58 -5.72 16.07
C PHE A 292 -12.07 -6.74 17.10
N GLU A 293 -12.23 -6.34 18.35
CA GLU A 293 -12.74 -7.19 19.42
C GLU A 293 -14.12 -7.75 19.07
N LYS A 294 -15.02 -6.92 18.55
CA LYS A 294 -16.35 -7.35 18.10
C LYS A 294 -16.30 -8.35 16.96
N LEU A 295 -15.42 -8.13 15.98
CA LEU A 295 -15.24 -9.07 14.87
C LEU A 295 -14.62 -10.39 15.34
N ALA A 296 -13.77 -10.33 16.35
CA ALA A 296 -13.12 -11.51 16.92
C ALA A 296 -14.07 -12.35 17.84
N GLU A 297 -15.25 -11.85 18.19
CA GLU A 297 -16.27 -12.62 18.91
C GLU A 297 -16.75 -13.82 18.11
N ASP A 298 -16.74 -13.72 16.79
CA ASP A 298 -17.14 -14.79 15.86
C ASP A 298 -16.05 -15.85 15.62
N LEU A 299 -14.83 -15.64 16.13
CA LEU A 299 -13.73 -16.58 15.98
C LEU A 299 -13.78 -17.67 17.07
N PRO A 300 -13.42 -18.94 16.73
CA PRO A 300 -13.47 -20.05 17.68
C PRO A 300 -12.47 -19.87 18.83
N ARG A 301 -12.89 -20.22 20.05
CA ARG A 301 -12.05 -20.19 21.28
C ARG A 301 -11.80 -21.60 21.84
N ASP A 302 -11.92 -22.60 21.01
CA ASP A 302 -11.78 -24.01 21.35
C ASP A 302 -10.39 -24.62 21.07
N GLY A 303 -9.39 -23.74 20.86
CA GLY A 303 -8.03 -24.13 20.52
C GLY A 303 -7.82 -24.39 19.01
N THR A 304 -8.78 -24.04 18.15
CA THR A 304 -8.60 -24.03 16.70
C THR A 304 -7.48 -23.06 16.32
N TRP A 305 -6.54 -23.50 15.48
CA TRP A 305 -5.49 -22.63 14.95
C TRP A 305 -6.07 -21.49 14.11
N ILE A 306 -5.57 -20.29 14.34
CA ILE A 306 -5.88 -19.09 13.54
C ILE A 306 -4.59 -18.64 12.87
N VAL A 307 -4.52 -18.78 11.55
CA VAL A 307 -3.37 -18.36 10.76
C VAL A 307 -3.70 -17.04 10.06
N THR A 308 -2.94 -16.01 10.36
CA THR A 308 -3.06 -14.69 9.71
C THR A 308 -2.08 -14.58 8.56
N TYR A 309 -2.48 -13.92 7.47
CA TYR A 309 -1.58 -13.62 6.36
C TYR A 309 -1.87 -12.26 5.73
N CYS A 310 -0.83 -11.70 5.10
CA CYS A 310 -0.94 -10.50 4.26
C CYS A 310 -0.02 -10.63 3.05
N GLU A 311 0.30 -9.52 2.41
CA GLU A 311 1.43 -9.48 1.46
C GLU A 311 2.75 -9.76 2.21
N CYS A 312 3.83 -10.00 1.49
CA CYS A 312 5.17 -10.04 2.06
C CYS A 312 5.83 -8.66 1.86
N PRO A 313 6.39 -8.01 2.90
CA PRO A 313 6.54 -8.38 4.32
C PRO A 313 5.21 -8.42 5.13
N ARG A 314 5.26 -8.74 6.42
CA ARG A 314 4.16 -9.30 7.21
C ARG A 314 3.48 -8.35 8.20
N ALA A 315 3.72 -7.05 8.11
CA ALA A 315 3.32 -6.08 9.14
C ALA A 315 1.82 -6.13 9.49
N ALA A 316 0.95 -6.23 8.49
CA ALA A 316 -0.50 -6.30 8.71
C ALA A 316 -0.91 -7.60 9.43
N ALA A 317 -0.38 -8.75 9.00
CA ALA A 317 -0.67 -10.04 9.62
C ALA A 317 -0.15 -10.11 11.05
N GLU A 318 1.05 -9.61 11.31
CA GLU A 318 1.62 -9.51 12.66
C GLU A 318 0.81 -8.56 13.55
N SER A 319 0.29 -7.46 12.99
CA SER A 319 -0.57 -6.52 13.72
C SER A 319 -1.87 -7.20 14.19
N VAL A 320 -2.53 -7.92 13.29
CA VAL A 320 -3.76 -8.68 13.63
C VAL A 320 -3.45 -9.80 14.59
N ASN A 321 -2.34 -10.54 14.40
CA ASN A 321 -1.93 -11.60 15.32
C ASN A 321 -1.70 -11.08 16.74
N ARG A 322 -1.05 -9.91 16.91
CA ARG A 322 -0.91 -9.28 18.23
C ARG A 322 -2.24 -8.93 18.88
N LYS A 323 -3.23 -8.48 18.10
CA LYS A 323 -4.59 -8.19 18.61
C LYS A 323 -5.28 -9.48 19.07
N LEU A 324 -5.17 -10.57 18.31
CA LEU A 324 -5.70 -11.89 18.70
C LEU A 324 -5.08 -12.37 20.01
N ASN A 325 -3.77 -12.29 20.14
CA ASN A 325 -3.06 -12.68 21.36
C ASN A 325 -3.48 -11.82 22.56
N ALA A 326 -3.68 -10.52 22.38
CA ALA A 326 -4.19 -9.61 23.42
C ALA A 326 -5.62 -9.97 23.86
N LEU A 327 -6.42 -10.57 22.97
CA LEU A 327 -7.76 -11.08 23.27
C LEU A 327 -7.75 -12.52 23.83
N GLY A 328 -6.57 -13.13 24.05
CA GLY A 328 -6.40 -14.44 24.66
C GLY A 328 -6.57 -15.62 23.71
N PHE A 329 -6.42 -15.45 22.41
CA PHE A 329 -6.30 -16.56 21.47
C PHE A 329 -4.89 -17.18 21.60
N GLU A 330 -4.82 -18.47 21.89
CA GLU A 330 -3.54 -19.16 22.21
C GLU A 330 -2.86 -19.74 20.96
N ASN A 331 -3.64 -20.35 20.05
CA ASN A 331 -3.12 -21.01 18.86
C ASN A 331 -3.20 -20.06 17.64
N THR A 332 -2.25 -19.14 17.56
CA THR A 332 -2.18 -18.18 16.47
C THR A 332 -0.83 -18.23 15.77
N ALA A 333 -0.82 -18.06 14.46
CA ALA A 333 0.40 -17.99 13.66
C ALA A 333 0.29 -16.96 12.55
N VAL A 334 1.43 -16.57 12.00
CA VAL A 334 1.56 -15.68 10.83
C VAL A 334 2.18 -16.48 9.70
N LEU A 335 1.60 -16.43 8.51
CA LEU A 335 2.18 -17.06 7.32
C LEU A 335 3.47 -16.34 6.92
N TRP A 336 4.60 -17.07 6.93
CA TRP A 336 5.95 -16.48 6.75
C TRP A 336 6.14 -15.79 5.41
N GLU A 337 5.79 -16.46 4.31
CA GLU A 337 6.01 -15.96 2.95
C GLU A 337 4.88 -15.04 2.46
N GLY A 338 3.78 -14.91 3.23
CA GLY A 338 2.60 -14.20 2.82
C GLY A 338 1.95 -14.75 1.54
N ILE A 339 0.94 -14.05 1.02
CA ILE A 339 0.23 -14.55 -0.17
C ILE A 339 1.10 -14.52 -1.43
N GLN A 340 2.06 -13.61 -1.54
CA GLN A 340 2.93 -13.58 -2.72
C GLN A 340 3.83 -14.81 -2.78
N GLY A 341 4.43 -15.21 -1.65
CA GLY A 341 5.19 -16.45 -1.57
C GLY A 341 4.31 -17.68 -1.80
N TRP A 342 3.08 -17.68 -1.26
CA TRP A 342 2.08 -18.72 -1.51
C TRP A 342 1.79 -18.90 -3.01
N VAL A 343 1.50 -17.81 -3.71
CA VAL A 343 1.26 -17.81 -5.17
C VAL A 343 2.52 -18.19 -5.94
N GLY A 344 3.69 -17.70 -5.52
CA GLY A 344 4.99 -18.01 -6.13
C GLY A 344 5.35 -19.50 -6.05
N LEU A 345 4.89 -20.19 -5.01
CA LEU A 345 5.01 -21.65 -4.86
C LEU A 345 3.95 -22.44 -5.66
N GLY A 346 3.03 -21.75 -6.33
CA GLY A 346 1.98 -22.38 -7.14
C GLY A 346 0.84 -22.98 -6.31
N TYR A 347 0.67 -22.55 -5.05
CA TYR A 347 -0.37 -23.08 -4.18
C TYR A 347 -1.76 -22.47 -4.51
N PRO A 348 -2.87 -23.17 -4.18
CA PRO A 348 -4.21 -22.77 -4.60
C PRO A 348 -4.65 -21.42 -4.02
N VAL A 349 -5.28 -20.62 -4.87
CA VAL A 349 -5.93 -19.37 -4.49
C VAL A 349 -7.33 -19.28 -5.10
N ALA A 350 -8.24 -18.66 -4.38
CA ALA A 350 -9.51 -18.20 -4.92
C ALA A 350 -9.32 -16.84 -5.59
N ARG A 351 -9.91 -16.67 -6.78
CA ARG A 351 -9.88 -15.41 -7.53
C ARG A 351 -11.30 -14.90 -7.70
N GLY A 352 -11.50 -13.61 -7.46
CA GLY A 352 -12.74 -12.92 -7.76
C GLY A 352 -12.80 -12.40 -9.19
N GLU A 353 -13.97 -11.97 -9.61
CA GLU A 353 -14.15 -11.25 -10.86
C GLU A 353 -13.73 -9.79 -10.68
N THR A 354 -13.24 -9.18 -11.74
CA THR A 354 -12.90 -7.75 -11.78
C THR A 354 -13.50 -7.06 -12.99
N THR A 355 -13.70 -5.75 -12.88
CA THR A 355 -14.10 -4.87 -13.99
C THR A 355 -13.13 -3.70 -14.08
N ALA A 356 -12.84 -3.24 -15.30
CA ALA A 356 -12.00 -2.08 -15.51
C ALA A 356 -12.65 -0.81 -14.93
N VAL A 357 -11.82 0.05 -14.35
CA VAL A 357 -12.22 1.36 -13.79
C VAL A 357 -11.55 2.46 -14.59
N GLU A 358 -12.31 3.48 -14.97
CA GLU A 358 -11.74 4.71 -15.51
C GLU A 358 -11.11 5.54 -14.38
N VAL A 359 -9.82 5.80 -14.51
CA VAL A 359 -9.10 6.59 -13.50
C VAL A 359 -9.47 8.05 -13.60
N ARG A 360 -9.99 8.59 -12.51
CA ARG A 360 -10.33 10.00 -12.41
C ARG A 360 -9.14 10.80 -11.92
N ALA A 361 -8.65 11.70 -12.77
CA ALA A 361 -7.67 12.70 -12.34
C ALA A 361 -8.28 13.66 -11.31
N LEU A 362 -7.43 14.32 -10.52
CA LEU A 362 -7.84 15.44 -9.69
C LEU A 362 -8.34 16.59 -10.59
N PRO A 363 -9.36 17.36 -10.14
CA PRO A 363 -9.87 18.51 -10.85
C PRO A 363 -8.82 19.62 -11.02
#